data_8010b954d776aea93e9b3fa12c383746
#
_entry.id   8010b954d776aea93e9b3fa12c383746
#
_cell.length_a   1.000
_cell.length_b   1.000
_cell.length_c   1.000
_cell.angle_alpha   90.00
_cell.angle_beta   90.00
_cell.angle_gamma   90.00
#
_symmetry.space_group_name_H-M   'P 1'
#
loop_
_entity.id
_entity.type
_entity.pdbx_description
1 polymer ?
#
loop_
_entity_poly.entity_id
_entity_poly.type
_entity_poly.pdbx_seq_one_letter_code
_entity_poly.pdbx_strand_id
1 'polypeptide(L)'
;EVVFGDECHLTKAKSLSSIMEKCSNAWVRAGVSGTLDGTEVNEMVLKGHYGPIHRVASTSDLMDKGILTELAIKAIVLKHPEEACKTFGKVAYPDEMHYLVRNERRNKFICKLTEQTTGNTLILFQYVQKHGKPLEKMLKTLCPNKKIYFVHGGVSGDDREQIRQLVE
;
A
#
# COMPACT_ATOMS: atom_id res chain seq x y z
N GLU A 1 -19.07 -8.00 28.07
CA GLU A 1 -17.83 -7.86 27.31
C GLU A 1 -18.06 -7.00 26.07
N VAL A 2 -17.03 -6.29 25.62
CA VAL A 2 -17.06 -5.41 24.46
C VAL A 2 -15.99 -5.86 23.49
N VAL A 3 -16.29 -5.89 22.19
CA VAL A 3 -15.34 -6.23 21.14
C VAL A 3 -15.23 -5.07 20.14
N PHE A 4 -14.02 -4.59 19.91
CA PHE A 4 -13.69 -3.64 18.87
C PHE A 4 -12.86 -4.30 17.77
N GLY A 5 -13.29 -4.15 16.52
CA GLY A 5 -12.55 -4.61 15.34
C GLY A 5 -11.97 -3.39 14.60
N ASP A 6 -10.65 -3.19 14.70
CA ASP A 6 -9.96 -2.28 13.81
C ASP A 6 -9.72 -2.95 12.47
N GLU A 7 -9.72 -2.17 11.38
CA GLU A 7 -9.71 -2.69 10.00
C GLU A 7 -10.73 -3.81 9.77
N CYS A 8 -11.94 -3.60 10.29
CA CYS A 8 -13.00 -4.63 10.36
C CYS A 8 -13.38 -5.19 8.97
N HIS A 9 -13.07 -4.50 7.87
CA HIS A 9 -13.24 -5.02 6.51
C HIS A 9 -12.47 -6.34 6.26
N LEU A 10 -11.44 -6.64 7.07
CA LEU A 10 -10.69 -7.91 7.03
C LEU A 10 -11.44 -9.06 7.70
N THR A 11 -12.52 -8.82 8.44
CA THR A 11 -13.30 -9.86 9.16
C THR A 11 -13.98 -10.84 8.21
N LYS A 12 -14.03 -10.56 6.91
CA LYS A 12 -14.42 -11.53 5.87
C LYS A 12 -13.48 -12.74 5.82
N ALA A 13 -12.24 -12.64 6.33
CA ALA A 13 -11.33 -13.77 6.43
C ALA A 13 -11.85 -14.79 7.46
N LYS A 14 -11.85 -16.07 7.08
CA LYS A 14 -12.40 -17.18 7.90
C LYS A 14 -11.85 -17.19 9.34
N SER A 15 -10.56 -16.87 9.51
CA SER A 15 -9.92 -16.82 10.83
C SER A 15 -10.51 -15.74 11.73
N LEU A 16 -10.70 -14.52 11.20
CA LEU A 16 -11.27 -13.41 11.96
C LEU A 16 -12.76 -13.60 12.24
N SER A 17 -13.53 -14.08 11.24
CA SER A 17 -14.93 -14.48 11.46
C SER A 17 -15.06 -15.49 12.58
N SER A 18 -14.22 -16.54 12.58
CA SER A 18 -14.26 -17.56 13.64
C SER A 18 -13.91 -17.03 15.02
N ILE A 19 -13.06 -16.01 15.12
CA ILE A 19 -12.80 -15.30 16.40
C ILE A 19 -14.06 -14.55 16.83
N MET A 20 -14.70 -13.81 15.94
CA MET A 20 -15.92 -13.07 16.24
C MET A 20 -17.08 -13.97 16.68
N GLU A 21 -17.22 -15.15 16.06
CA GLU A 21 -18.22 -16.16 16.44
C GLU A 21 -17.98 -16.69 17.87
N LYS A 22 -16.73 -16.84 18.28
CA LYS A 22 -16.38 -17.29 19.65
C LYS A 22 -16.60 -16.23 20.71
N CYS A 23 -16.66 -14.95 20.35
CA CYS A 23 -16.97 -13.85 21.25
C CYS A 23 -18.48 -13.76 21.55
N SER A 24 -19.13 -14.89 21.85
CA SER A 24 -20.59 -14.98 22.06
C SER A 24 -21.10 -14.13 23.21
N ASN A 25 -20.28 -13.88 24.24
CA ASN A 25 -20.60 -13.09 25.41
C ASN A 25 -20.43 -11.56 25.21
N ALA A 26 -20.01 -11.14 24.02
CA ALA A 26 -19.89 -9.71 23.72
C ALA A 26 -21.27 -9.12 23.41
N TRP A 27 -21.75 -8.26 24.29
CA TRP A 27 -23.02 -7.54 24.15
C TRP A 27 -22.87 -6.23 23.34
N VAL A 28 -21.65 -5.70 23.20
CA VAL A 28 -21.31 -4.62 22.28
C VAL A 28 -20.24 -5.09 21.30
N ARG A 29 -20.50 -4.92 20.02
CA ARG A 29 -19.56 -5.19 18.95
C ARG A 29 -19.49 -3.96 18.05
N ALA A 30 -18.33 -3.36 17.93
CA ALA A 30 -18.10 -2.21 17.07
C ALA A 30 -16.92 -2.47 16.14
N GLY A 31 -17.09 -2.21 14.85
CA GLY A 31 -16.03 -2.30 13.84
C GLY A 31 -15.75 -0.92 13.26
N VAL A 32 -14.48 -0.59 13.06
CA VAL A 32 -14.05 0.62 12.35
C VAL A 32 -13.17 0.24 11.16
N SER A 33 -13.30 1.00 10.08
CA SER A 33 -12.48 0.82 8.89
C SER A 33 -12.48 2.09 8.05
N GLY A 34 -11.33 2.46 7.50
CA GLY A 34 -11.20 3.53 6.53
C GLY A 34 -11.60 3.12 5.11
N THR A 35 -11.68 1.81 4.83
CA THR A 35 -11.91 1.27 3.48
C THR A 35 -12.92 0.13 3.51
N LEU A 36 -14.03 0.30 2.81
CA LEU A 36 -14.97 -0.78 2.52
C LEU A 36 -14.94 -1.03 1.02
N ASP A 37 -14.78 -2.30 0.61
CA ASP A 37 -14.66 -2.66 -0.81
C ASP A 37 -16.00 -2.63 -1.59
N GLY A 38 -17.10 -2.35 -0.89
CA GLY A 38 -18.43 -2.17 -1.47
C GLY A 38 -19.06 -3.45 -2.06
N THR A 39 -18.48 -4.63 -1.83
CA THR A 39 -19.10 -5.87 -2.26
C THR A 39 -20.21 -6.29 -1.30
N GLU A 40 -21.40 -6.59 -1.82
CA GLU A 40 -22.59 -6.93 -1.01
C GLU A 40 -22.34 -8.09 -0.05
N VAL A 41 -21.60 -9.11 -0.48
CA VAL A 41 -21.26 -10.27 0.36
C VAL A 41 -20.42 -9.86 1.57
N ASN A 42 -19.41 -9.00 1.38
CA ASN A 42 -18.57 -8.52 2.46
C ASN A 42 -19.37 -7.63 3.43
N GLU A 43 -20.23 -6.78 2.91
CA GLU A 43 -21.13 -5.97 3.75
C GLU A 43 -22.06 -6.83 4.60
N MET A 44 -22.59 -7.93 4.04
CA MET A 44 -23.45 -8.85 4.78
C MET A 44 -22.71 -9.48 5.96
N VAL A 45 -21.47 -9.95 5.76
CA VAL A 45 -20.62 -10.51 6.83
C VAL A 45 -20.35 -9.46 7.91
N LEU A 46 -20.00 -8.23 7.51
CA LEU A 46 -19.75 -7.14 8.46
C LEU A 46 -20.99 -6.76 9.26
N LYS A 47 -22.14 -6.67 8.60
CA LYS A 47 -23.43 -6.41 9.27
C LYS A 47 -23.78 -7.52 10.24
N GLY A 48 -23.47 -8.79 9.92
CA GLY A 48 -23.68 -9.93 10.81
C GLY A 48 -22.83 -9.89 12.08
N HIS A 49 -21.60 -9.40 12.01
CA HIS A 49 -20.70 -9.33 13.15
C HIS A 49 -20.80 -8.04 13.96
N TYR A 50 -21.01 -6.90 13.32
CA TYR A 50 -20.93 -5.55 13.94
C TYR A 50 -22.22 -4.75 13.88
N GLY A 51 -23.24 -5.21 13.13
CA GLY A 51 -24.47 -4.46 12.95
C GLY A 51 -24.43 -3.49 11.75
N PRO A 52 -25.35 -2.50 11.71
CA PRO A 52 -25.45 -1.58 10.57
C PRO A 52 -24.18 -0.79 10.31
N ILE A 53 -23.92 -0.55 9.02
CA ILE A 53 -22.76 0.26 8.61
C ILE A 53 -23.18 1.73 8.60
N HIS A 54 -22.41 2.55 9.31
CA HIS A 54 -22.57 3.99 9.34
C HIS A 54 -21.33 4.66 8.74
N ARG A 55 -21.52 5.45 7.69
CA ARG A 55 -20.45 6.26 7.10
C ARG A 55 -20.38 7.59 7.84
N VAL A 56 -19.29 7.83 8.57
CA VAL A 56 -19.11 9.01 9.43
C VAL A 56 -18.64 10.22 8.63
N ALA A 57 -17.68 10.02 7.70
CA ALA A 57 -17.15 11.07 6.84
C ALA A 57 -16.64 10.49 5.55
N SER A 58 -16.62 11.27 4.48
CA SER A 58 -15.89 10.94 3.24
C SER A 58 -14.49 11.55 3.27
N THR A 59 -13.58 10.98 2.49
CA THR A 59 -12.23 11.53 2.32
C THR A 59 -12.27 12.96 1.77
N SER A 60 -13.19 13.25 0.83
CA SER A 60 -13.39 14.60 0.29
C SER A 60 -13.85 15.58 1.36
N ASP A 61 -14.84 15.21 2.20
CA ASP A 61 -15.30 16.08 3.29
C ASP A 61 -14.18 16.43 4.27
N LEU A 62 -13.27 15.48 4.53
CA LEU A 62 -12.14 15.68 5.42
C LEU A 62 -11.05 16.56 4.79
N MET A 63 -10.84 16.44 3.48
CA MET A 63 -9.95 17.33 2.71
C MET A 63 -10.50 18.76 2.67
N ASP A 64 -11.78 18.92 2.35
CA ASP A 64 -12.46 20.23 2.30
C ASP A 64 -12.43 20.95 3.65
N LYS A 65 -12.45 20.20 4.74
CA LYS A 65 -12.32 20.73 6.11
C LYS A 65 -10.85 20.97 6.54
N GLY A 66 -9.87 20.69 5.68
CA GLY A 66 -8.44 20.83 6.00
C GLY A 66 -7.93 19.82 7.05
N ILE A 67 -8.70 18.78 7.35
CA ILE A 67 -8.29 17.70 8.28
C ILE A 67 -7.32 16.73 7.61
N LEU A 68 -7.52 16.48 6.30
CA LEU A 68 -6.61 15.70 5.47
C LEU A 68 -5.93 16.60 4.46
N THR A 69 -4.67 16.26 4.17
CA THR A 69 -3.89 16.93 3.12
C THR A 69 -4.47 16.61 1.74
N GLU A 70 -4.46 17.57 0.84
CA GLU A 70 -4.83 17.35 -0.56
C GLU A 70 -3.95 16.27 -1.19
N LEU A 71 -4.60 15.34 -1.90
CA LEU A 71 -3.94 14.25 -2.62
C LEU A 71 -4.18 14.40 -4.11
N ALA A 72 -3.11 14.66 -4.87
CA ALA A 72 -3.14 14.63 -6.33
C ALA A 72 -2.55 13.30 -6.84
N ILE A 73 -3.35 12.50 -7.52
CA ILE A 73 -2.92 11.22 -8.10
C ILE A 73 -2.60 11.43 -9.58
N LYS A 74 -1.34 11.16 -9.96
CA LYS A 74 -0.88 11.18 -11.36
C LYS A 74 -0.53 9.78 -11.81
N ALA A 75 -1.36 9.18 -12.66
CA ALA A 75 -1.10 7.87 -13.26
C ALA A 75 -0.15 8.01 -14.45
N ILE A 76 1.06 7.45 -14.35
CA ILE A 76 2.04 7.45 -15.43
C ILE A 76 2.03 6.09 -16.11
N VAL A 77 1.66 6.05 -17.37
CA VAL A 77 1.60 4.82 -18.17
C VAL A 77 2.89 4.66 -18.98
N LEU A 78 3.70 3.66 -18.63
CA LEU A 78 4.89 3.30 -19.37
C LEU A 78 4.54 2.30 -20.47
N LYS A 79 4.72 2.69 -21.73
CA LYS A 79 4.51 1.79 -22.86
C LYS A 79 5.73 0.89 -23.05
N HIS A 80 5.49 -0.41 -23.11
CA HIS A 80 6.50 -1.42 -23.45
C HIS A 80 6.52 -1.66 -24.97
N PRO A 81 7.64 -2.14 -25.53
CA PRO A 81 7.68 -2.60 -26.92
C PRO A 81 6.63 -3.67 -27.19
N GLU A 82 6.03 -3.65 -28.38
CA GLU A 82 4.95 -4.59 -28.74
C GLU A 82 5.40 -6.06 -28.65
N GLU A 83 6.63 -6.35 -29.03
CA GLU A 83 7.23 -7.68 -28.90
C GLU A 83 7.30 -8.17 -27.44
N ALA A 84 7.69 -7.28 -26.52
CA ALA A 84 7.69 -7.57 -25.10
C ALA A 84 6.26 -7.82 -24.58
N CYS A 85 5.29 -7.04 -25.00
CA CYS A 85 3.89 -7.26 -24.64
C CYS A 85 3.36 -8.60 -25.17
N LYS A 86 3.72 -8.99 -26.39
CA LYS A 86 3.36 -10.30 -26.97
C LYS A 86 3.99 -11.46 -26.23
N THR A 87 5.25 -11.31 -25.79
CA THR A 87 6.00 -12.34 -25.07
C THR A 87 5.51 -12.50 -23.64
N PHE A 88 5.44 -11.39 -22.89
CA PHE A 88 5.19 -11.42 -21.46
C PHE A 88 3.71 -11.31 -21.07
N GLY A 89 2.82 -10.84 -21.95
CA GLY A 89 1.39 -10.81 -21.70
C GLY A 89 0.67 -12.17 -21.71
N LYS A 90 1.40 -13.25 -22.01
CA LYS A 90 0.88 -14.64 -22.04
C LYS A 90 1.59 -15.58 -21.06
N VAL A 91 2.58 -15.09 -20.32
CA VAL A 91 3.30 -15.88 -19.31
C VAL A 91 2.60 -15.83 -17.96
N ALA A 92 3.02 -16.67 -17.02
CA ALA A 92 2.51 -16.64 -15.65
C ALA A 92 2.89 -15.32 -14.96
N TYR A 93 2.00 -14.83 -14.08
CA TYR A 93 2.19 -13.58 -13.34
C TYR A 93 3.58 -13.41 -12.69
N PRO A 94 4.20 -14.45 -12.07
CA PRO A 94 5.55 -14.31 -11.52
C PRO A 94 6.62 -13.96 -12.55
N ASP A 95 6.50 -14.45 -13.77
CA ASP A 95 7.47 -14.21 -14.86
C ASP A 95 7.27 -12.80 -15.43
N GLU A 96 6.04 -12.38 -15.61
CA GLU A 96 5.70 -11.00 -15.99
C GLU A 96 6.26 -10.01 -14.97
N MET A 97 6.00 -10.25 -13.67
CA MET A 97 6.54 -9.42 -12.60
C MET A 97 8.06 -9.41 -12.56
N HIS A 98 8.70 -10.55 -12.86
CA HIS A 98 10.14 -10.65 -12.95
C HIS A 98 10.72 -9.78 -14.08
N TYR A 99 10.07 -9.76 -15.22
CA TYR A 99 10.40 -8.86 -16.33
C TYR A 99 10.23 -7.39 -15.92
N LEU A 100 9.09 -7.04 -15.34
CA LEU A 100 8.77 -5.65 -14.95
C LEU A 100 9.76 -5.08 -13.94
N VAL A 101 10.08 -5.82 -12.87
CA VAL A 101 10.98 -5.31 -11.81
C VAL A 101 12.43 -5.21 -12.27
N ARG A 102 12.84 -6.00 -13.25
CA ARG A 102 14.19 -5.95 -13.84
C ARG A 102 14.31 -4.99 -15.02
N ASN A 103 13.21 -4.45 -15.52
CA ASN A 103 13.24 -3.57 -16.68
C ASN A 103 14.05 -2.29 -16.37
N GLU A 104 15.23 -2.22 -16.98
CA GLU A 104 16.18 -1.14 -16.72
C GLU A 104 15.64 0.22 -17.15
N ARG A 105 14.91 0.29 -18.27
CA ARG A 105 14.27 1.52 -18.75
C ARG A 105 13.26 2.06 -17.74
N ARG A 106 12.43 1.18 -17.16
CA ARG A 106 11.49 1.53 -16.10
C ARG A 106 12.22 2.02 -14.85
N ASN A 107 13.26 1.32 -14.43
CA ASN A 107 14.01 1.69 -13.23
C ASN A 107 14.77 3.01 -13.41
N LYS A 108 15.37 3.26 -14.58
CA LYS A 108 15.95 4.56 -14.94
C LYS A 108 14.91 5.69 -14.94
N PHE A 109 13.71 5.41 -15.42
CA PHE A 109 12.60 6.37 -15.38
C PHE A 109 12.23 6.73 -13.94
N ILE A 110 12.11 5.74 -13.04
CA ILE A 110 11.86 5.98 -11.62
C ILE A 110 12.95 6.86 -11.00
N CYS A 111 14.22 6.56 -11.27
CA CYS A 111 15.34 7.38 -10.79
C CYS A 111 15.26 8.83 -11.30
N LYS A 112 14.99 9.02 -12.59
CA LYS A 112 14.85 10.34 -13.20
C LYS A 112 13.67 11.12 -12.60
N LEU A 113 12.54 10.46 -12.38
CA LEU A 113 11.39 11.06 -11.73
C LEU A 113 11.74 11.48 -10.29
N THR A 114 12.43 10.61 -9.55
CA THR A 114 12.88 10.90 -8.18
C THR A 114 13.83 12.09 -8.13
N GLU A 115 14.76 12.21 -9.07
CA GLU A 115 15.68 13.34 -9.17
C GLU A 115 14.95 14.67 -9.36
N GLN A 116 13.89 14.65 -10.18
CA GLN A 116 13.09 15.85 -10.50
C GLN A 116 12.07 16.22 -9.41
N THR A 117 11.74 15.30 -8.51
CA THR A 117 10.76 15.57 -7.45
C THR A 117 11.39 16.46 -6.37
N THR A 118 10.68 17.50 -5.97
CA THR A 118 11.03 18.34 -4.82
C THR A 118 10.46 17.75 -3.53
N GLY A 119 11.17 17.95 -2.42
CA GLY A 119 10.74 17.44 -1.10
C GLY A 119 10.98 15.93 -0.90
N ASN A 120 10.34 15.40 0.12
CA ASN A 120 10.47 14.00 0.50
C ASN A 120 9.75 13.09 -0.48
N THR A 121 10.40 12.01 -0.87
CA THR A 121 9.89 11.06 -1.86
C THR A 121 9.89 9.66 -1.28
N LEU A 122 8.71 9.01 -1.27
CA LEU A 122 8.56 7.62 -0.87
C LEU A 122 8.40 6.73 -2.12
N ILE A 123 9.29 5.74 -2.27
CA ILE A 123 9.23 4.77 -3.35
C ILE A 123 8.86 3.41 -2.78
N LEU A 124 7.70 2.89 -3.13
CA LEU A 124 7.23 1.59 -2.68
C LEU A 124 7.69 0.47 -3.62
N PHE A 125 8.15 -0.64 -3.04
CA PHE A 125 8.56 -1.83 -3.77
C PHE A 125 8.10 -3.11 -3.05
N GLN A 126 7.85 -4.18 -3.79
CA GLN A 126 7.40 -5.45 -3.23
C GLN A 126 8.56 -6.44 -2.99
N TYR A 127 9.54 -6.50 -3.89
CA TYR A 127 10.63 -7.48 -3.84
C TYR A 127 11.92 -6.83 -3.37
N VAL A 128 12.33 -7.12 -2.12
CA VAL A 128 13.54 -6.54 -1.51
C VAL A 128 14.79 -6.82 -2.36
N GLN A 129 15.09 -8.10 -2.64
CA GLN A 129 16.31 -8.48 -3.34
C GLN A 129 16.27 -8.23 -4.85
N LYS A 130 15.12 -8.51 -5.48
CA LYS A 130 15.00 -8.49 -6.95
C LYS A 130 14.70 -7.09 -7.51
N HIS A 131 14.16 -6.18 -6.69
CA HIS A 131 13.77 -4.84 -7.13
C HIS A 131 14.33 -3.75 -6.21
N GLY A 132 14.04 -3.81 -4.90
CA GLY A 132 14.40 -2.75 -3.96
C GLY A 132 15.90 -2.46 -3.93
N LYS A 133 16.75 -3.48 -3.71
CA LYS A 133 18.21 -3.30 -3.68
C LYS A 133 18.82 -2.83 -5.00
N PRO A 134 18.47 -3.39 -6.17
CA PRO A 134 18.92 -2.83 -7.45
C PRO A 134 18.50 -1.38 -7.65
N LEU A 135 17.26 -1.04 -7.30
CA LEU A 135 16.73 0.31 -7.43
C LEU A 135 17.45 1.28 -6.47
N GLU A 136 17.69 0.90 -5.22
CA GLU A 136 18.48 1.66 -4.27
C GLU A 136 19.87 1.99 -4.81
N LYS A 137 20.57 0.99 -5.36
CA LYS A 137 21.91 1.19 -5.97
C LYS A 137 21.85 2.19 -7.11
N MET A 138 20.85 2.05 -7.99
CA MET A 138 20.66 2.98 -9.11
C MET A 138 20.35 4.40 -8.63
N LEU A 139 19.50 4.56 -7.62
CA LEU A 139 19.15 5.85 -7.04
C LEU A 139 20.39 6.54 -6.42
N LYS A 140 21.20 5.80 -5.66
CA LYS A 140 22.45 6.34 -5.07
C LYS A 140 23.45 6.84 -6.13
N THR A 141 23.45 6.20 -7.31
CA THR A 141 24.32 6.58 -8.42
C THR A 141 23.75 7.74 -9.25
N LEU A 142 22.45 7.73 -9.52
CA LEU A 142 21.81 8.67 -10.45
C LEU A 142 21.22 9.91 -9.75
N CYS A 143 21.05 9.87 -8.44
CA CYS A 143 20.50 10.97 -7.65
C CYS A 143 21.48 11.36 -6.52
N PRO A 144 22.71 11.79 -6.81
CA PRO A 144 23.76 12.02 -5.80
C PRO A 144 23.42 13.13 -4.81
N ASN A 145 22.54 14.04 -5.18
CA ASN A 145 22.11 15.17 -4.34
C ASN A 145 20.98 14.81 -3.36
N LYS A 146 20.46 13.57 -3.40
CA LYS A 146 19.39 13.11 -2.51
C LYS A 146 19.93 12.13 -1.47
N LYS A 147 19.53 12.30 -0.22
CA LYS A 147 19.74 11.29 0.83
C LYS A 147 18.77 10.14 0.60
N ILE A 148 19.28 8.92 0.51
CA ILE A 148 18.49 7.74 0.21
C ILE A 148 18.53 6.79 1.39
N TYR A 149 17.35 6.49 1.93
CA TYR A 149 17.14 5.54 3.01
C TYR A 149 16.43 4.30 2.46
N PHE A 150 16.89 3.12 2.85
CA PHE A 150 16.30 1.86 2.40
C PHE A 150 15.67 1.10 3.56
N VAL A 151 14.36 1.05 3.59
CA VAL A 151 13.59 0.42 4.67
C VAL A 151 12.86 -0.82 4.15
N HIS A 152 12.97 -1.93 4.86
CA HIS A 152 12.28 -3.18 4.57
C HIS A 152 12.02 -3.97 5.86
N GLY A 153 11.35 -5.14 5.76
CA GLY A 153 10.96 -5.95 6.92
C GLY A 153 12.09 -6.39 7.87
N GLY A 154 13.33 -6.43 7.37
CA GLY A 154 14.52 -6.78 8.17
C GLY A 154 15.21 -5.60 8.88
N VAL A 155 14.71 -4.37 8.71
CA VAL A 155 15.22 -3.19 9.43
C VAL A 155 14.55 -3.15 10.80
N SER A 156 15.33 -2.87 11.86
CA SER A 156 14.81 -2.79 13.23
C SER A 156 13.77 -1.68 13.39
N GLY A 157 12.93 -1.76 14.43
CA GLY A 157 11.94 -0.73 14.73
C GLY A 157 12.60 0.62 15.04
N ASP A 158 13.68 0.59 15.81
CA ASP A 158 14.43 1.78 16.22
C ASP A 158 15.08 2.48 15.03
N ASP A 159 15.70 1.72 14.12
CA ASP A 159 16.29 2.29 12.90
C ASP A 159 15.23 2.93 12.00
N ARG A 160 14.05 2.30 11.88
CA ARG A 160 12.93 2.87 11.12
C ARG A 160 12.46 4.18 11.72
N GLU A 161 12.35 4.24 13.04
CA GLU A 161 11.94 5.46 13.74
C GLU A 161 12.98 6.58 13.58
N GLN A 162 14.27 6.26 13.66
CA GLN A 162 15.33 7.24 13.38
C GLN A 162 15.25 7.77 11.94
N ILE A 163 15.01 6.89 10.95
CA ILE A 163 14.85 7.32 9.56
C ILE A 163 13.61 8.21 9.43
N ARG A 164 12.49 7.86 10.08
CA ARG A 164 11.27 8.67 10.07
C ARG A 164 11.54 10.08 10.56
N GLN A 165 12.21 10.23 11.71
CA GLN A 165 12.57 11.54 12.29
C GLN A 165 13.53 12.36 11.41
N LEU A 166 14.38 11.70 10.61
CA LEU A 166 15.30 12.38 9.67
C LEU A 166 14.58 12.87 8.40
N VAL A 167 13.41 12.33 8.09
CA VAL A 167 12.65 12.64 6.87
C VAL A 167 11.50 13.63 7.15
N GLU A 168 10.99 13.69 8.37
CA GLU A 168 10.05 14.72 8.83
C GLU A 168 10.75 16.09 8.99
#